data_bc83b89b2d9ed5b2d88cf7445ca360e6
#
_entry.id   bc83b89b2d9ed5b2d88cf7445ca360e6
#
_cell.length_a   1.000
_cell.length_b   1.000
_cell.length_c   1.000
_cell.angle_alpha   90.00
_cell.angle_beta   90.00
_cell.angle_gamma   90.00
#
_symmetry.space_group_name_H-M   'P 1'
#
loop_
_entity.id
_entity.type
_entity.pdbx_description
1 polymer ?
#
loop_
_entity_poly.entity_id
_entity_poly.type
_entity_poly.pdbx_seq_one_letter_code
_entity_poly.pdbx_strand_id
1 'polypeptide(L)'
;VQLRPGVLDLIESAHAVGLTLAIATTTSPTNVAALLRTALGEDWHSRFAVIEDASTAPHKKPHPQVYEQTLQRLGLPASACLVFEDSANGLQAARAAGLPVVITSNSFTAHHDFTGALRVLPDLSQVTLQDVQAWHAEAVAGRSA
;
A
#
# COMPACT_ATOMS: atom_id res chain seq x y z
N VAL A 1 5.30 16.56 -7.33
CA VAL A 1 4.91 15.46 -6.42
C VAL A 1 5.97 14.37 -6.50
N GLN A 2 6.40 13.87 -5.37
CA GLN A 2 7.44 12.85 -5.27
C GLN A 2 6.99 11.74 -4.33
N LEU A 3 7.59 10.55 -4.48
CA LEU A 3 7.41 9.48 -3.50
C LEU A 3 7.94 9.91 -2.14
N ARG A 4 7.28 9.47 -1.09
CA ARG A 4 7.71 9.75 0.28
C ARG A 4 9.03 9.06 0.60
N PRO A 5 9.83 9.59 1.56
CA PRO A 5 11.11 8.98 1.92
C PRO A 5 11.00 7.50 2.25
N GLY A 6 11.89 6.70 1.68
CA GLY A 6 11.97 5.26 1.90
C GLY A 6 11.09 4.40 0.99
N VAL A 7 10.10 4.98 0.31
CA VAL A 7 9.17 4.21 -0.53
C VAL A 7 9.90 3.57 -1.70
N LEU A 8 10.72 4.34 -2.42
CA LEU A 8 11.45 3.82 -3.57
C LEU A 8 12.38 2.66 -3.19
N ASP A 9 13.15 2.83 -2.13
CA ASP A 9 14.08 1.78 -1.66
C ASP A 9 13.33 0.52 -1.28
N LEU A 10 12.17 0.65 -0.64
CA LEU A 10 11.37 -0.50 -0.25
C LEU A 10 10.77 -1.22 -1.47
N ILE A 11 10.30 -0.48 -2.47
CA ILE A 11 9.81 -1.06 -3.72
C ILE A 11 10.92 -1.86 -4.40
N GLU A 12 12.09 -1.27 -4.54
CA GLU A 12 13.22 -1.95 -5.19
C GLU A 12 13.70 -3.17 -4.40
N SER A 13 13.73 -3.09 -3.07
CA SER A 13 14.12 -4.22 -2.21
C SER A 13 13.13 -5.38 -2.36
N ALA A 14 11.83 -5.08 -2.36
CA ALA A 14 10.79 -6.09 -2.51
C ALA A 14 10.83 -6.73 -3.89
N HIS A 15 11.02 -5.91 -4.93
CA HIS A 15 11.13 -6.40 -6.30
C HIS A 15 12.34 -7.33 -6.47
N ALA A 16 13.48 -6.96 -5.88
CA ALA A 16 14.72 -7.74 -5.99
C ALA A 16 14.61 -9.14 -5.40
N VAL A 17 13.78 -9.36 -4.39
CA VAL A 17 13.58 -10.68 -3.78
C VAL A 17 12.34 -11.41 -4.32
N GLY A 18 11.70 -10.84 -5.34
CA GLY A 18 10.57 -11.50 -6.00
C GLY A 18 9.23 -11.37 -5.31
N LEU A 19 9.08 -10.43 -4.37
CA LEU A 19 7.78 -10.15 -3.78
C LEU A 19 6.85 -9.49 -4.80
N THR A 20 5.58 -9.87 -4.78
CA THR A 20 4.57 -9.29 -5.65
C THR A 20 4.17 -7.91 -5.14
N LEU A 21 4.22 -6.93 -6.02
CA LEU A 21 3.85 -5.55 -5.71
C LEU A 21 2.58 -5.16 -6.46
N ALA A 22 1.75 -4.35 -5.83
CA ALA A 22 0.53 -3.83 -6.44
C ALA A 22 0.31 -2.38 -6.01
N ILE A 23 -0.45 -1.66 -6.81
CA ILE A 23 -0.92 -0.31 -6.50
C ILE A 23 -2.44 -0.35 -6.39
N ALA A 24 -2.96 0.19 -5.29
CA ALA A 24 -4.39 0.33 -5.05
C ALA A 24 -4.66 1.78 -4.66
N THR A 25 -5.01 2.58 -5.64
CA THR A 25 -5.26 4.01 -5.46
C THR A 25 -6.62 4.41 -6.01
N THR A 26 -7.15 5.53 -5.56
CA THR A 26 -8.35 6.14 -6.12
C THR A 26 -8.06 7.45 -6.85
N THR A 27 -6.79 7.70 -7.13
CA THR A 27 -6.35 8.79 -8.02
C THR A 27 -6.38 8.35 -9.49
N SER A 28 -6.18 9.30 -10.40
CA SER A 28 -6.24 9.02 -11.83
C SER A 28 -5.01 8.26 -12.32
N PRO A 29 -5.16 7.45 -13.41
CA PRO A 29 -4.01 6.77 -14.00
C PRO A 29 -2.92 7.73 -14.50
N THR A 30 -3.28 8.92 -14.95
CA THR A 30 -2.31 9.93 -15.37
C THR A 30 -1.42 10.37 -14.21
N ASN A 31 -2.01 10.60 -13.03
CA ASN A 31 -1.26 11.00 -11.84
C ASN A 31 -0.33 9.88 -11.35
N VAL A 32 -0.81 8.64 -11.36
CA VAL A 32 -0.01 7.47 -10.99
C VAL A 32 1.20 7.34 -11.92
N ALA A 33 0.97 7.40 -13.22
CA ALA A 33 2.04 7.27 -14.22
C ALA A 33 3.07 8.38 -14.09
N ALA A 34 2.64 9.62 -13.91
CA ALA A 34 3.55 10.75 -13.76
C ALA A 34 4.48 10.59 -12.56
N LEU A 35 3.92 10.21 -11.41
CA LEU A 35 4.67 10.01 -10.18
C LEU A 35 5.70 8.87 -10.31
N LEU A 36 5.26 7.73 -10.81
CA LEU A 36 6.09 6.53 -10.84
C LEU A 36 7.10 6.55 -11.99
N ARG A 37 6.76 7.15 -13.12
CA ARG A 37 7.74 7.34 -14.20
C ARG A 37 8.92 8.20 -13.75
N THR A 38 8.63 9.26 -13.00
CA THR A 38 9.69 10.12 -12.44
C THR A 38 10.56 9.34 -11.46
N ALA A 39 9.98 8.48 -10.63
CA ALA A 39 10.70 7.76 -9.59
C ALA A 39 11.42 6.51 -10.11
N LEU A 40 10.82 5.76 -11.03
CA LEU A 40 11.27 4.43 -11.45
C LEU A 40 11.69 4.34 -12.92
N GLY A 41 11.42 5.37 -13.75
CA GLY A 41 11.72 5.35 -15.17
C GLY A 41 10.55 4.93 -16.05
N GLU A 42 10.80 4.81 -17.37
CA GLU A 42 9.75 4.54 -18.35
C GLU A 42 9.12 3.16 -18.19
N ASP A 43 9.83 2.18 -17.66
CA ASP A 43 9.32 0.83 -17.43
C ASP A 43 8.80 0.61 -16.00
N TRP A 44 8.39 1.68 -15.33
CA TRP A 44 7.94 1.65 -13.94
C TRP A 44 6.84 0.62 -13.67
N HIS A 45 5.93 0.46 -14.62
CA HIS A 45 4.79 -0.45 -14.47
C HIS A 45 5.21 -1.93 -14.36
N SER A 46 6.40 -2.27 -14.85
CA SER A 46 6.90 -3.66 -14.75
C SER A 46 7.20 -4.11 -13.32
N ARG A 47 7.28 -3.16 -12.37
CA ARG A 47 7.46 -3.46 -10.94
C ARG A 47 6.18 -4.00 -10.29
N PHE A 48 5.02 -3.80 -10.93
CA PHE A 48 3.72 -4.06 -10.30
C PHE A 48 2.93 -5.11 -11.08
N ALA A 49 2.44 -6.12 -10.35
CA ALA A 49 1.60 -7.17 -10.95
C ALA A 49 0.18 -6.66 -11.23
N VAL A 50 -0.33 -5.76 -10.39
CA VAL A 50 -1.68 -5.21 -10.49
C VAL A 50 -1.63 -3.72 -10.19
N ILE A 51 -2.35 -2.94 -10.99
CA ILE A 51 -2.53 -1.51 -10.76
C ILE A 51 -4.03 -1.22 -10.84
N GLU A 52 -4.61 -0.80 -9.71
CA GLU A 52 -5.98 -0.32 -9.64
C GLU A 52 -5.97 1.18 -9.39
N ASP A 53 -6.82 1.92 -10.08
CA ASP A 53 -6.91 3.37 -9.97
C ASP A 53 -8.36 3.85 -10.12
N ALA A 54 -8.58 5.17 -10.23
CA ALA A 54 -9.93 5.72 -10.33
C ALA A 54 -10.68 5.24 -11.57
N SER A 55 -9.99 4.82 -12.63
CA SER A 55 -10.64 4.34 -13.86
C SER A 55 -11.10 2.88 -13.74
N THR A 56 -10.50 2.09 -12.85
CA THR A 56 -10.80 0.66 -12.67
C THR A 56 -11.60 0.38 -11.41
N ALA A 57 -11.51 1.27 -10.40
CA ALA A 57 -12.22 1.16 -9.14
C ALA A 57 -12.91 2.49 -8.83
N PRO A 58 -14.13 2.71 -9.36
CA PRO A 58 -14.80 4.02 -9.25
C PRO A 58 -15.25 4.41 -7.84
N HIS A 59 -15.45 3.44 -6.94
CA HIS A 59 -15.82 3.75 -5.57
C HIS A 59 -14.59 4.16 -4.76
N LYS A 60 -14.56 5.43 -4.37
CA LYS A 60 -13.43 5.99 -3.64
C LYS A 60 -13.34 5.47 -2.21
N LYS A 61 -12.12 5.45 -1.67
CA LYS A 61 -11.90 5.19 -0.24
C LYS A 61 -12.71 6.19 0.60
N PRO A 62 -13.32 5.76 1.70
CA PRO A 62 -13.08 4.52 2.46
C PRO A 62 -13.80 3.27 1.96
N HIS A 63 -14.45 3.30 0.79
CA HIS A 63 -15.06 2.11 0.23
C HIS A 63 -13.96 1.08 -0.09
N PRO A 64 -14.14 -0.21 0.23
CA PRO A 64 -13.10 -1.22 0.05
C PRO A 64 -12.88 -1.70 -1.38
N GLN A 65 -13.65 -1.22 -2.36
CA GLN A 65 -13.64 -1.76 -3.73
C GLN A 65 -12.25 -1.85 -4.33
N VAL A 66 -11.44 -0.80 -4.22
CA VAL A 66 -10.10 -0.78 -4.83
C VAL A 66 -9.23 -1.90 -4.26
N TYR A 67 -9.32 -2.20 -2.98
CA TYR A 67 -8.57 -3.27 -2.34
C TYR A 67 -9.14 -4.64 -2.67
N GLU A 68 -10.45 -4.79 -2.68
CA GLU A 68 -11.10 -6.05 -3.04
C GLU A 68 -10.76 -6.45 -4.47
N GLN A 69 -10.81 -5.52 -5.41
CA GLN A 69 -10.43 -5.77 -6.80
C GLN A 69 -8.95 -6.10 -6.95
N THR A 70 -8.09 -5.41 -6.21
CA THR A 70 -6.65 -5.71 -6.20
C THR A 70 -6.39 -7.14 -5.76
N LEU A 71 -7.00 -7.56 -4.66
CA LEU A 71 -6.85 -8.93 -4.15
C LEU A 71 -7.37 -9.96 -5.15
N GLN A 72 -8.52 -9.69 -5.77
CA GLN A 72 -9.11 -10.58 -6.76
C GLN A 72 -8.18 -10.76 -7.96
N ARG A 73 -7.61 -9.67 -8.46
CA ARG A 73 -6.71 -9.72 -9.60
C ARG A 73 -5.36 -10.37 -9.27
N LEU A 74 -4.88 -10.19 -8.04
CA LEU A 74 -3.67 -10.88 -7.57
C LEU A 74 -3.91 -12.37 -7.35
N GLY A 75 -5.16 -12.77 -7.09
CA GLY A 75 -5.46 -14.14 -6.71
C GLY A 75 -4.93 -14.51 -5.33
N LEU A 76 -4.83 -13.54 -4.43
CA LEU A 76 -4.27 -13.72 -3.09
C LEU A 76 -5.31 -13.39 -2.02
N PRO A 77 -5.26 -14.10 -0.88
CA PRO A 77 -6.08 -13.71 0.27
C PRO A 77 -5.49 -12.47 0.95
N ALA A 78 -6.34 -11.73 1.66
CA ALA A 78 -5.89 -10.54 2.41
C ALA A 78 -4.77 -10.88 3.42
N SER A 79 -4.80 -12.08 4.00
CA SER A 79 -3.80 -12.53 4.97
C SER A 79 -2.39 -12.69 4.38
N ALA A 80 -2.28 -12.77 3.05
CA ALA A 80 -0.99 -12.88 2.37
C ALA A 80 -0.39 -11.52 1.97
N CYS A 81 -1.07 -10.42 2.29
CA CYS A 81 -0.70 -9.09 1.82
C CYS A 81 -0.54 -8.11 2.99
N LEU A 82 0.22 -7.04 2.75
CA LEU A 82 0.38 -5.91 3.67
C LEU A 82 0.17 -4.63 2.86
N VAL A 83 -0.51 -3.66 3.45
CA VAL A 83 -0.83 -2.39 2.79
C VAL A 83 -0.10 -1.24 3.47
N PHE A 84 0.35 -0.29 2.66
CA PHE A 84 0.84 1.00 3.13
C PHE A 84 -0.16 2.08 2.71
N GLU A 85 -0.58 2.90 3.67
CA GLU A 85 -1.54 3.98 3.47
C GLU A 85 -1.10 5.23 4.23
N ASP A 86 -1.71 6.37 3.92
CA ASP A 86 -1.36 7.64 4.56
C ASP A 86 -2.56 8.38 5.19
N SER A 87 -3.76 7.83 5.10
CA SER A 87 -4.96 8.50 5.59
C SER A 87 -5.91 7.56 6.32
N ALA A 88 -6.83 8.12 7.11
CA ALA A 88 -7.88 7.37 7.78
C ALA A 88 -8.80 6.67 6.78
N ASN A 89 -9.13 7.33 5.67
CA ASN A 89 -9.97 6.74 4.63
C ASN A 89 -9.29 5.52 4.00
N GLY A 90 -7.99 5.62 3.73
CA GLY A 90 -7.22 4.49 3.20
C GLY A 90 -7.15 3.34 4.18
N LEU A 91 -6.93 3.63 5.45
CA LEU A 91 -6.93 2.62 6.51
C LEU A 91 -8.27 1.89 6.59
N GLN A 92 -9.37 2.63 6.59
CA GLN A 92 -10.71 2.04 6.66
C GLN A 92 -11.00 1.14 5.45
N ALA A 93 -10.65 1.59 4.25
CA ALA A 93 -10.84 0.83 3.03
C ALA A 93 -10.08 -0.51 3.06
N ALA A 94 -8.80 -0.47 3.44
CA ALA A 94 -7.98 -1.67 3.51
C ALA A 94 -8.46 -2.63 4.60
N ARG A 95 -8.81 -2.12 5.77
CA ARG A 95 -9.33 -2.97 6.86
C ARG A 95 -10.67 -3.59 6.52
N ALA A 96 -11.54 -2.87 5.81
CA ALA A 96 -12.82 -3.42 5.35
C ALA A 96 -12.61 -4.59 4.37
N ALA A 97 -11.50 -4.61 3.65
CA ALA A 97 -11.09 -5.72 2.79
C ALA A 97 -10.31 -6.80 3.54
N GLY A 98 -10.10 -6.66 4.84
CA GLY A 98 -9.39 -7.64 5.68
C GLY A 98 -7.88 -7.53 5.67
N LEU A 99 -7.32 -6.44 5.16
CA LEU A 99 -5.87 -6.26 5.00
C LEU A 99 -5.24 -5.64 6.24
N PRO A 100 -4.04 -6.11 6.65
CA PRO A 100 -3.22 -5.39 7.64
C PRO A 100 -2.59 -4.16 7.01
N VAL A 101 -2.47 -3.08 7.79
CA VAL A 101 -2.07 -1.76 7.27
C VAL A 101 -0.99 -1.13 8.12
N VAL A 102 0.03 -0.60 7.47
CA VAL A 102 1.03 0.29 8.05
C VAL A 102 0.75 1.70 7.51
N ILE A 103 0.70 2.68 8.40
CA ILE A 103 0.41 4.07 8.05
C ILE A 103 1.71 4.88 8.01
N THR A 104 1.88 5.68 6.96
CA THR A 104 2.84 6.78 6.94
C THR A 104 2.05 8.08 6.99
N SER A 105 2.09 8.76 8.14
CA SER A 105 1.38 10.02 8.32
C SER A 105 2.14 11.19 7.68
N ASN A 106 1.45 12.28 7.40
CA ASN A 106 2.04 13.51 6.92
C ASN A 106 1.40 14.70 7.64
N SER A 107 1.81 15.93 7.30
CA SER A 107 1.28 17.14 7.96
C SER A 107 -0.23 17.31 7.77
N PHE A 108 -0.80 16.78 6.69
CA PHE A 108 -2.24 16.87 6.41
C PHE A 108 -3.04 15.79 7.12
N THR A 109 -2.42 14.64 7.44
CA THR A 109 -3.13 13.49 8.01
C THR A 109 -2.70 13.15 9.44
N ALA A 110 -1.77 13.90 10.02
CA ALA A 110 -1.25 13.61 11.37
C ALA A 110 -2.35 13.63 12.44
N HIS A 111 -3.45 14.34 12.22
CA HIS A 111 -4.59 14.42 13.13
C HIS A 111 -5.64 13.32 12.89
N HIS A 112 -5.49 12.49 11.85
CA HIS A 112 -6.43 11.42 11.57
C HIS A 112 -6.39 10.34 12.67
N ASP A 113 -7.51 9.64 12.82
CA ASP A 113 -7.59 8.47 13.69
C ASP A 113 -7.04 7.25 12.94
N PHE A 114 -5.94 6.70 13.41
CA PHE A 114 -5.31 5.52 12.82
C PHE A 114 -5.48 4.26 13.69
N THR A 115 -6.53 4.21 14.48
CA THR A 115 -6.84 3.02 15.29
C THR A 115 -7.00 1.81 14.37
N GLY A 116 -6.29 0.73 14.69
CA GLY A 116 -6.32 -0.51 13.92
C GLY A 116 -5.15 -0.68 12.97
N ALA A 117 -4.30 0.33 12.80
CA ALA A 117 -3.06 0.18 12.04
C ALA A 117 -2.05 -0.66 12.82
N LEU A 118 -1.21 -1.42 12.10
CA LEU A 118 -0.11 -2.17 12.71
C LEU A 118 0.96 -1.22 13.24
N ARG A 119 1.27 -0.19 12.47
CA ARG A 119 2.27 0.84 12.80
C ARG A 119 1.82 2.16 12.21
N VAL A 120 2.21 3.24 12.86
CA VAL A 120 2.04 4.61 12.34
C VAL A 120 3.42 5.27 12.39
N LEU A 121 3.93 5.63 11.23
CA LEU A 121 5.29 6.13 11.06
C LEU A 121 5.27 7.45 10.30
N PRO A 122 6.26 8.35 10.52
CA PRO A 122 6.34 9.59 9.76
C PRO A 122 6.70 9.35 8.29
N ASP A 123 7.50 8.33 8.00
CA ASP A 123 7.87 7.89 6.66
C ASP A 123 8.51 6.51 6.72
N LEU A 124 9.02 6.01 5.59
CA LEU A 124 9.64 4.69 5.49
C LEU A 124 11.16 4.74 5.42
N SER A 125 11.80 5.88 5.71
CA SER A 125 13.25 6.04 5.58
C SER A 125 14.05 5.12 6.49
N GLN A 126 13.49 4.70 7.62
CA GLN A 126 14.12 3.81 8.59
C GLN A 126 13.58 2.37 8.51
N VAL A 127 12.73 2.08 7.53
CA VAL A 127 12.06 0.78 7.41
C VAL A 127 12.82 -0.11 6.44
N THR A 128 13.11 -1.34 6.87
CA THR A 128 13.73 -2.36 6.02
C THR A 128 12.68 -3.37 5.57
N LEU A 129 13.01 -4.15 4.54
CA LEU A 129 12.15 -5.25 4.11
C LEU A 129 11.95 -6.28 5.23
N GLN A 130 12.98 -6.51 6.06
CA GLN A 130 12.86 -7.40 7.21
C GLN A 130 11.82 -6.90 8.21
N ASP A 131 11.76 -5.58 8.46
CA ASP A 131 10.74 -4.98 9.31
C ASP A 131 9.34 -5.28 8.77
N VAL A 132 9.14 -5.08 7.46
CA VAL A 132 7.85 -5.31 6.79
C VAL A 132 7.45 -6.77 6.93
N GLN A 133 8.36 -7.69 6.69
CA GLN A 133 8.09 -9.13 6.83
C GLN A 133 7.75 -9.52 8.26
N ALA A 134 8.42 -8.93 9.24
CA ALA A 134 8.14 -9.17 10.66
C ALA A 134 6.76 -8.64 11.05
N TRP A 135 6.39 -7.45 10.59
CA TRP A 135 5.08 -6.87 10.85
C TRP A 135 3.96 -7.69 10.24
N HIS A 136 4.16 -8.20 9.04
CA HIS A 136 3.19 -9.07 8.39
C HIS A 136 3.01 -10.38 9.17
N ALA A 137 4.10 -10.99 9.61
CA ALA A 137 4.05 -12.21 10.43
C ALA A 137 3.30 -11.98 11.74
N GLU A 138 3.52 -10.83 12.39
CA GLU A 138 2.81 -10.42 13.60
C GLU A 138 1.30 -10.31 13.35
N ALA A 139 0.91 -9.68 12.24
CA ALA A 139 -0.50 -9.52 11.89
C ALA A 139 -1.19 -10.86 11.64
N VAL A 140 -0.53 -11.78 10.95
CA VAL A 140 -1.06 -13.12 10.65
C VAL A 140 -1.17 -13.94 11.93
N ALA A 141 -0.19 -13.89 12.81
CA ALA A 141 -0.22 -14.58 14.09
C ALA A 141 -1.37 -14.08 14.98
N GLY A 142 -1.62 -12.77 15.00
CA GLY A 142 -2.72 -12.19 15.75
C GLY A 142 -4.10 -12.67 15.27
N ARG A 143 -4.24 -13.00 13.98
CA ARG A 143 -5.49 -13.51 13.41
C ARG A 143 -5.73 -14.98 13.72
N SER A 144 -4.68 -15.71 14.00
CA SER A 144 -4.75 -17.14 14.31
C SER A 144 -5.15 -17.42 15.75
N ALA A 145 -5.13 -16.38 16.59
CA ALA A 145 -5.40 -16.50 18.01
C ALA A 145 -6.91 -16.50 18.36
#